data_89cd2677eae3fcdc628a7ac1d8711ba0
#
_entry.id   89cd2677eae3fcdc628a7ac1d8711ba0
#
_cell.length_a   1.000
_cell.length_b   1.000
_cell.length_c   1.000
_cell.angle_alpha   90.00
_cell.angle_beta   90.00
_cell.angle_gamma   90.00
#
_symmetry.space_group_name_H-M   'P 1'
#
loop_
_entity.id
_entity.type
_entity.pdbx_description
1 polymer ?
#
loop_
_entity_poly.entity_id
_entity_poly.type
_entity_poly.pdbx_seq_one_letter_code
_entity_poly.pdbx_strand_id
1 'polypeptide(L)'
;MKIDRFFTTTESGPFPNIAFGKASSEIKNPDGSIVFNQKDFEVPLDWSQVASDILAQKYFRKAGVACSLKKVPEADVPEWLWRSEPDGDQLSELDNTEQFGGETSAKQVFNRISGCWTYWGWKGGYFDTEQDAKAYFEEIQFMLCRQMAAPNSPQWFNTGLYWAYGINGPAQGHFYVDYKSGELTQSLSAYELSLIHI
;
A
#
# COMPACT_ATOMS: atom_id res chain seq x y z
N MET A 1 -15.80 -16.39 0.26
CA MET A 1 -16.13 -15.93 -1.12
C MET A 1 -15.24 -16.64 -2.12
N LYS A 2 -15.82 -17.12 -3.20
CA LYS A 2 -15.07 -17.53 -4.40
C LYS A 2 -14.80 -16.30 -5.26
N ILE A 3 -13.58 -16.15 -5.74
CA ILE A 3 -13.16 -15.04 -6.61
C ILE A 3 -12.64 -15.62 -7.92
N ASP A 4 -13.35 -15.38 -9.00
CA ASP A 4 -12.90 -15.76 -10.35
C ASP A 4 -12.01 -14.65 -10.93
N ARG A 5 -10.92 -15.03 -11.60
CA ARG A 5 -10.03 -14.09 -12.28
C ARG A 5 -10.70 -13.60 -13.57
N PHE A 6 -10.67 -12.31 -13.80
CA PHE A 6 -11.22 -11.67 -14.98
C PHE A 6 -10.15 -10.95 -15.82
N PHE A 7 -9.27 -10.22 -15.17
CA PHE A 7 -8.22 -9.43 -15.82
C PHE A 7 -6.85 -10.08 -15.77
N THR A 8 -6.64 -10.96 -14.80
CA THR A 8 -5.35 -11.58 -14.51
C THR A 8 -5.41 -13.10 -14.68
N THR A 9 -4.24 -13.72 -14.82
CA THR A 9 -4.08 -15.18 -14.75
C THR A 9 -3.06 -15.54 -13.69
N THR A 10 -3.00 -16.80 -13.31
CA THR A 10 -2.01 -17.26 -12.32
C THR A 10 -0.58 -17.02 -12.78
N GLU A 11 -0.31 -17.07 -14.08
CA GLU A 11 1.02 -16.88 -14.67
C GLU A 11 1.34 -15.42 -14.96
N SER A 12 0.34 -14.57 -15.21
CA SER A 12 0.56 -13.18 -15.64
C SER A 12 0.87 -12.21 -14.50
N GLY A 13 0.52 -12.61 -13.26
CA GLY A 13 0.55 -11.70 -12.13
C GLY A 13 -0.42 -10.52 -12.28
N PRO A 14 -0.28 -9.48 -11.45
CA PRO A 14 -1.28 -8.40 -11.36
C PRO A 14 -1.25 -7.37 -12.51
N PHE A 15 -0.23 -7.39 -13.38
CA PHE A 15 -0.08 -6.35 -14.42
C PHE A 15 0.11 -6.92 -15.83
N PRO A 16 -0.80 -7.81 -16.31
CA PRO A 16 -0.68 -8.39 -17.64
C PRO A 16 -0.73 -7.29 -18.72
N ASN A 17 0.26 -7.33 -19.62
CA ASN A 17 0.36 -6.40 -20.75
C ASN A 17 0.38 -4.90 -20.37
N ILE A 18 0.80 -4.56 -19.15
CA ILE A 18 0.99 -3.18 -18.72
C ILE A 18 2.48 -2.87 -18.68
N ALA A 19 2.90 -1.94 -19.52
CA ALA A 19 4.26 -1.43 -19.50
C ALA A 19 4.38 -0.31 -18.46
N PHE A 20 5.48 -0.36 -17.70
CA PHE A 20 5.82 0.67 -16.71
C PHE A 20 7.05 1.46 -17.18
N GLY A 21 7.10 2.72 -16.80
CA GLY A 21 8.21 3.60 -17.14
C GLY A 21 8.42 4.69 -16.09
N LYS A 22 9.45 5.50 -16.31
CA LYS A 22 9.82 6.59 -15.41
C LYS A 22 9.06 7.86 -15.75
N ALA A 23 8.53 8.51 -14.70
CA ALA A 23 7.91 9.83 -14.75
C ALA A 23 8.60 10.78 -13.78
N SER A 24 8.33 12.08 -13.93
CA SER A 24 8.81 13.12 -13.01
C SER A 24 7.66 14.09 -12.73
N SER A 25 7.64 14.63 -11.53
CA SER A 25 6.62 15.60 -11.11
C SER A 25 7.26 16.76 -10.36
N GLU A 26 6.89 17.98 -10.72
CA GLU A 26 7.44 19.20 -10.13
C GLU A 26 6.33 20.22 -9.86
N ILE A 27 6.37 20.87 -8.69
CA ILE A 27 5.53 22.03 -8.38
C ILE A 27 6.43 23.23 -8.11
N LYS A 28 6.17 24.33 -8.82
CA LYS A 28 6.83 25.61 -8.61
C LYS A 28 5.84 26.68 -8.15
N ASN A 29 6.31 27.54 -7.28
CA ASN A 29 5.63 28.79 -6.95
C ASN A 29 5.73 29.80 -8.12
N PRO A 30 4.90 30.85 -8.12
CA PRO A 30 4.99 31.92 -9.13
C PRO A 30 6.36 32.62 -9.19
N ASP A 31 7.11 32.63 -8.08
CA ASP A 31 8.46 33.18 -7.99
C ASP A 31 9.56 32.24 -8.53
N GLY A 32 9.17 31.05 -9.00
CA GLY A 32 10.08 30.03 -9.54
C GLY A 32 10.68 29.10 -8.49
N SER A 33 10.43 29.29 -7.20
CA SER A 33 10.90 28.39 -6.15
C SER A 33 10.19 27.03 -6.25
N ILE A 34 10.98 25.95 -6.06
CA ILE A 34 10.47 24.58 -6.14
C ILE A 34 9.86 24.17 -4.80
N VAL A 35 8.57 23.83 -4.81
CA VAL A 35 7.84 23.33 -3.62
C VAL A 35 7.91 21.82 -3.54
N PHE A 36 7.88 21.13 -4.69
CA PHE A 36 7.95 19.69 -4.79
C PHE A 36 8.69 19.30 -6.05
N ASN A 37 9.57 18.30 -5.93
CA ASN A 37 10.25 17.70 -7.07
C ASN A 37 10.53 16.23 -6.76
N GLN A 38 9.94 15.33 -7.53
CA GLN A 38 10.24 13.90 -7.50
C GLN A 38 10.51 13.44 -8.92
N LYS A 39 11.69 12.86 -9.14
CA LYS A 39 12.13 12.36 -10.44
C LYS A 39 12.19 10.83 -10.42
N ASP A 40 12.15 10.26 -11.62
CA ASP A 40 12.43 8.85 -11.88
C ASP A 40 11.54 7.87 -11.10
N PHE A 41 10.32 8.27 -10.72
CA PHE A 41 9.37 7.34 -10.13
C PHE A 41 8.63 6.53 -11.20
N GLU A 42 8.29 5.28 -10.86
CA GLU A 42 7.70 4.33 -11.81
C GLU A 42 6.16 4.41 -11.82
N VAL A 43 5.58 4.53 -13.02
CA VAL A 43 4.13 4.50 -13.25
C VAL A 43 3.80 3.72 -14.53
N PRO A 44 2.54 3.29 -14.74
CA PRO A 44 2.13 2.78 -16.06
C PRO A 44 2.37 3.83 -17.15
N LEU A 45 2.92 3.41 -18.30
CA LEU A 45 3.27 4.32 -19.40
C LEU A 45 2.06 4.99 -20.06
N ASP A 46 0.89 4.42 -19.94
CA ASP A 46 -0.36 4.96 -20.49
C ASP A 46 -1.10 5.92 -19.54
N TRP A 47 -0.53 6.18 -18.35
CA TRP A 47 -1.09 7.18 -17.45
C TRP A 47 -0.85 8.59 -17.96
N SER A 48 -1.83 9.48 -17.75
CA SER A 48 -1.66 10.90 -17.99
C SER A 48 -0.66 11.51 -17.02
N GLN A 49 0.00 12.61 -17.42
CA GLN A 49 0.88 13.37 -16.52
C GLN A 49 0.15 13.79 -15.24
N VAL A 50 -1.13 14.19 -15.34
CA VAL A 50 -1.96 14.59 -14.19
C VAL A 50 -2.14 13.43 -13.20
N ALA A 51 -2.40 12.22 -13.70
CA ALA A 51 -2.53 11.03 -12.82
C ALA A 51 -1.21 10.73 -12.10
N SER A 52 -0.09 10.80 -12.83
CA SER A 52 1.25 10.60 -12.28
C SER A 52 1.60 11.68 -11.24
N ASP A 53 1.27 12.94 -11.52
CA ASP A 53 1.48 14.06 -10.59
C ASP A 53 0.68 13.89 -9.29
N ILE A 54 -0.60 13.53 -9.38
CA ILE A 54 -1.46 13.30 -8.22
C ILE A 54 -0.89 12.16 -7.36
N LEU A 55 -0.49 11.05 -7.99
CA LEU A 55 0.12 9.93 -7.27
C LEU A 55 1.38 10.37 -6.54
N ALA A 56 2.33 11.00 -7.26
CA ALA A 56 3.60 11.39 -6.71
C ALA A 56 3.47 12.47 -5.63
N GLN A 57 2.65 13.50 -5.86
CA GLN A 57 2.52 14.63 -4.95
C GLN A 57 1.73 14.31 -3.68
N LYS A 58 0.67 13.50 -3.82
CA LYS A 58 -0.32 13.30 -2.74
C LYS A 58 -0.26 11.92 -2.11
N TYR A 59 -0.06 10.86 -2.89
CA TYR A 59 -0.35 9.50 -2.44
C TYR A 59 0.88 8.65 -2.13
N PHE A 60 2.03 8.94 -2.73
CA PHE A 60 3.26 8.29 -2.30
C PHE A 60 3.58 8.60 -0.85
N ARG A 61 3.92 7.58 -0.07
CA ARG A 61 4.53 7.78 1.23
C ARG A 61 5.89 8.46 1.05
N LYS A 62 6.09 9.61 1.68
CA LYS A 62 7.28 10.46 1.44
C LYS A 62 8.52 10.05 2.23
N ALA A 63 8.33 9.38 3.37
CA ALA A 63 9.43 9.01 4.25
C ALA A 63 9.06 7.80 5.11
N GLY A 64 10.10 7.16 5.67
CA GLY A 64 9.93 6.04 6.59
C GLY A 64 9.72 4.68 5.91
N VAL A 65 9.82 4.59 4.59
CA VAL A 65 9.85 3.32 3.86
C VAL A 65 11.28 2.79 3.92
N ALA A 66 11.48 1.68 4.62
CA ALA A 66 12.80 1.07 4.73
C ALA A 66 13.24 0.50 3.37
N CYS A 67 14.50 0.64 3.01
CA CYS A 67 15.06 0.10 1.78
C CYS A 67 15.19 -1.43 1.80
N SER A 68 15.22 -2.03 2.99
CA SER A 68 15.18 -3.48 3.19
C SER A 68 14.08 -3.86 4.18
N LEU A 69 13.29 -4.86 3.79
CA LEU A 69 12.13 -5.36 4.52
C LEU A 69 12.23 -6.87 4.69
N LYS A 70 11.80 -7.36 5.84
CA LYS A 70 11.61 -8.79 6.10
C LYS A 70 10.17 -9.13 6.39
N LYS A 71 9.75 -10.34 6.03
CA LYS A 71 8.43 -10.87 6.36
C LYS A 71 8.36 -11.24 7.83
N VAL A 72 7.21 -10.98 8.44
CA VAL A 72 6.91 -11.36 9.82
C VAL A 72 5.98 -12.56 9.78
N PRO A 73 6.48 -13.76 10.18
CA PRO A 73 5.65 -14.96 10.20
C PRO A 73 4.42 -14.79 11.08
N GLU A 74 3.27 -15.18 10.57
CA GLU A 74 2.00 -15.14 11.29
C GLU A 74 1.27 -16.47 11.08
N ALA A 75 0.83 -17.09 12.19
CA ALA A 75 0.03 -18.30 12.14
C ALA A 75 -1.28 -18.06 11.38
N ASP A 76 -1.74 -19.08 10.65
CA ASP A 76 -2.99 -19.07 9.89
C ASP A 76 -3.08 -18.01 8.76
N VAL A 77 -1.96 -17.40 8.41
CA VAL A 77 -1.83 -16.49 7.27
C VAL A 77 -0.83 -17.08 6.27
N PRO A 78 -1.15 -17.17 4.96
CA PRO A 78 -0.20 -17.62 3.96
C PRO A 78 1.05 -16.74 3.91
N GLU A 79 2.22 -17.34 3.69
CA GLU A 79 3.51 -16.64 3.70
C GLU A 79 3.56 -15.41 2.79
N TRP A 80 3.01 -15.50 1.58
CA TRP A 80 2.98 -14.39 0.62
C TRP A 80 2.19 -13.18 1.13
N LEU A 81 1.23 -13.41 2.06
CA LEU A 81 0.36 -12.39 2.63
C LEU A 81 0.86 -11.86 3.99
N TRP A 82 1.94 -12.39 4.53
CA TRP A 82 2.53 -11.88 5.77
C TRP A 82 2.87 -10.40 5.64
N ARG A 83 2.63 -9.66 6.72
CA ARG A 83 3.11 -8.27 6.82
C ARG A 83 4.63 -8.20 6.73
N SER A 84 5.14 -7.03 6.44
CA SER A 84 6.58 -6.77 6.42
C SER A 84 6.95 -5.73 7.47
N GLU A 85 8.21 -5.76 7.90
CA GLU A 85 8.80 -4.76 8.78
C GLU A 85 10.23 -4.45 8.33
N PRO A 86 10.83 -3.32 8.78
CA PRO A 86 12.22 -3.03 8.49
C PRO A 86 13.15 -4.16 8.93
N ASP A 87 14.05 -4.58 8.04
CA ASP A 87 15.09 -5.57 8.35
C ASP A 87 16.28 -4.85 9.01
N GLY A 88 16.27 -4.82 10.35
CA GLY A 88 17.29 -4.12 11.12
C GLY A 88 18.73 -4.60 10.85
N ASP A 89 18.91 -5.89 10.57
CA ASP A 89 20.22 -6.46 10.30
C ASP A 89 20.78 -5.89 8.98
N GLN A 90 20.01 -5.94 7.92
CA GLN A 90 20.41 -5.38 6.62
C GLN A 90 20.51 -3.85 6.64
N LEU A 91 19.62 -3.18 7.35
CA LEU A 91 19.66 -1.73 7.46
C LEU A 91 20.91 -1.24 8.21
N SER A 92 21.39 -1.98 9.21
CA SER A 92 22.59 -1.60 9.97
C SER A 92 23.87 -1.60 9.15
N GLU A 93 23.88 -2.25 7.98
CA GLU A 93 24.99 -2.27 7.03
C GLU A 93 25.05 -1.01 6.13
N LEU A 94 24.01 -0.17 6.15
CA LEU A 94 23.85 1.00 5.31
C LEU A 94 24.08 2.29 6.11
N ASP A 95 24.48 3.35 5.41
CA ASP A 95 24.51 4.70 5.99
C ASP A 95 23.10 5.12 6.42
N ASN A 96 23.00 5.82 7.54
CA ASN A 96 21.72 6.27 8.12
C ASN A 96 20.83 7.03 7.12
N THR A 97 21.40 7.72 6.16
CA THR A 97 20.69 8.47 5.11
C THR A 97 20.12 7.59 4.01
N GLU A 98 20.58 6.35 3.91
CA GLU A 98 20.17 5.38 2.88
C GLU A 98 19.18 4.34 3.39
N GLN A 99 19.01 4.23 4.73
CA GLN A 99 18.17 3.22 5.35
C GLN A 99 16.67 3.41 5.05
N PHE A 100 16.21 4.65 4.94
CA PHE A 100 14.81 4.98 4.76
C PHE A 100 14.59 6.02 3.67
N GLY A 101 13.56 5.83 2.89
CA GLY A 101 13.15 6.74 1.83
C GLY A 101 11.64 6.88 1.74
N GLY A 102 11.18 7.23 0.54
CA GLY A 102 9.76 7.26 0.18
C GLY A 102 9.41 6.17 -0.83
N GLU A 103 8.13 6.09 -1.18
CA GLU A 103 7.68 5.29 -2.32
C GLU A 103 8.14 5.91 -3.63
N THR A 104 8.58 5.07 -4.56
CA THR A 104 9.12 5.46 -5.87
C THR A 104 8.45 4.73 -7.03
N SER A 105 7.47 3.89 -6.74
CA SER A 105 6.73 3.13 -7.75
C SER A 105 5.25 3.06 -7.42
N ALA A 106 4.41 3.28 -8.42
CA ALA A 106 2.97 3.04 -8.32
C ALA A 106 2.63 1.61 -7.87
N LYS A 107 3.48 0.64 -8.23
CA LYS A 107 3.33 -0.76 -7.80
C LYS A 107 3.35 -0.90 -6.29
N GLN A 108 4.17 -0.10 -5.59
CA GLN A 108 4.23 -0.11 -4.13
C GLN A 108 2.88 0.32 -3.53
N VAL A 109 2.28 1.36 -4.08
CA VAL A 109 0.96 1.85 -3.64
C VAL A 109 -0.13 0.82 -3.89
N PHE A 110 -0.18 0.25 -5.10
CA PHE A 110 -1.17 -0.79 -5.42
C PHE A 110 -0.99 -2.02 -4.55
N ASN A 111 0.25 -2.46 -4.33
CA ASN A 111 0.57 -3.61 -3.49
C ASN A 111 0.14 -3.40 -2.03
N ARG A 112 0.45 -2.24 -1.42
CA ARG A 112 0.11 -2.04 -0.01
C ARG A 112 -1.40 -1.92 0.22
N ILE A 113 -2.13 -1.29 -0.70
CA ILE A 113 -3.58 -1.14 -0.58
C ILE A 113 -4.25 -2.51 -0.75
N SER A 114 -4.01 -3.16 -1.88
CA SER A 114 -4.62 -4.47 -2.17
C SER A 114 -4.19 -5.54 -1.17
N GLY A 115 -2.91 -5.55 -0.78
CA GLY A 115 -2.38 -6.49 0.19
C GLY A 115 -3.01 -6.33 1.57
N CYS A 116 -3.15 -5.11 2.04
CA CYS A 116 -3.83 -4.83 3.31
C CYS A 116 -5.30 -5.25 3.29
N TRP A 117 -6.04 -4.95 2.21
CA TRP A 117 -7.42 -5.38 2.06
C TRP A 117 -7.55 -6.90 1.99
N THR A 118 -6.64 -7.56 1.26
CA THR A 118 -6.60 -9.02 1.19
C THR A 118 -6.29 -9.63 2.55
N TYR A 119 -5.33 -9.06 3.29
CA TYR A 119 -4.98 -9.48 4.63
C TYR A 119 -6.18 -9.37 5.59
N TRP A 120 -6.89 -8.25 5.58
CA TRP A 120 -8.12 -8.09 6.37
C TRP A 120 -9.21 -9.10 5.97
N GLY A 121 -9.38 -9.29 4.66
CA GLY A 121 -10.34 -10.29 4.14
C GLY A 121 -9.99 -11.73 4.56
N TRP A 122 -8.69 -12.07 4.55
CA TRP A 122 -8.20 -13.35 5.05
C TRP A 122 -8.46 -13.54 6.53
N LYS A 123 -8.05 -12.57 7.35
CA LYS A 123 -8.29 -12.60 8.80
C LYS A 123 -9.78 -12.61 9.17
N GLY A 124 -10.61 -12.00 8.34
CA GLY A 124 -12.07 -12.00 8.47
C GLY A 124 -12.75 -13.27 7.95
N GLY A 125 -11.99 -14.23 7.36
CA GLY A 125 -12.54 -15.46 6.82
C GLY A 125 -13.42 -15.25 5.57
N TYR A 126 -13.15 -14.21 4.77
CA TYR A 126 -13.99 -13.88 3.61
C TYR A 126 -13.70 -14.75 2.39
N PHE A 127 -12.50 -15.31 2.26
CA PHE A 127 -12.11 -16.13 1.13
C PHE A 127 -12.33 -17.61 1.43
N ASP A 128 -12.81 -18.37 0.44
CA ASP A 128 -13.02 -19.79 0.58
C ASP A 128 -11.69 -20.57 0.49
N THR A 129 -10.75 -20.06 -0.32
CA THR A 129 -9.43 -20.66 -0.51
C THR A 129 -8.33 -19.60 -0.59
N GLU A 130 -7.06 -20.04 -0.48
CA GLU A 130 -5.89 -19.18 -0.72
C GLU A 130 -5.85 -18.67 -2.16
N GLN A 131 -6.31 -19.46 -3.12
CA GLN A 131 -6.39 -19.07 -4.53
C GLN A 131 -7.38 -17.93 -4.74
N ASP A 132 -8.51 -17.92 -4.02
CA ASP A 132 -9.47 -16.81 -4.06
C ASP A 132 -8.85 -15.52 -3.49
N ALA A 133 -8.09 -15.62 -2.40
CA ALA A 133 -7.38 -14.47 -1.84
C ALA A 133 -6.32 -13.92 -2.82
N LYS A 134 -5.56 -14.80 -3.49
CA LYS A 134 -4.59 -14.40 -4.52
C LYS A 134 -5.27 -13.76 -5.74
N ALA A 135 -6.39 -14.34 -6.18
CA ALA A 135 -7.18 -13.77 -7.26
C ALA A 135 -7.65 -12.36 -6.89
N TYR A 136 -8.26 -12.17 -5.72
CA TYR A 136 -8.67 -10.86 -5.23
C TYR A 136 -7.51 -9.86 -5.19
N PHE A 137 -6.38 -10.25 -4.62
CA PHE A 137 -5.18 -9.41 -4.51
C PHE A 137 -4.71 -8.89 -5.87
N GLU A 138 -4.60 -9.76 -6.87
CA GLU A 138 -4.09 -9.40 -8.19
C GLU A 138 -5.13 -8.65 -9.04
N GLU A 139 -6.40 -9.05 -8.99
CA GLU A 139 -7.49 -8.36 -9.67
C GLU A 139 -7.63 -6.90 -9.18
N ILE A 140 -7.56 -6.67 -7.86
CA ILE A 140 -7.60 -5.31 -7.30
C ILE A 140 -6.38 -4.49 -7.70
N GLN A 141 -5.18 -5.05 -7.72
CA GLN A 141 -4.00 -4.34 -8.21
C GLN A 141 -4.16 -3.91 -9.68
N PHE A 142 -4.67 -4.81 -10.51
CA PHE A 142 -4.97 -4.50 -11.92
C PHE A 142 -5.98 -3.36 -12.02
N MET A 143 -7.08 -3.45 -11.30
CA MET A 143 -8.16 -2.44 -11.33
C MET A 143 -7.67 -1.06 -10.85
N LEU A 144 -6.85 -1.00 -9.79
CA LEU A 144 -6.22 0.25 -9.34
C LEU A 144 -5.27 0.80 -10.39
N CYS A 145 -4.42 -0.04 -10.97
CA CYS A 145 -3.47 0.31 -12.00
C CYS A 145 -4.15 0.85 -13.28
N ARG A 146 -5.26 0.26 -13.67
CA ARG A 146 -6.06 0.67 -14.84
C ARG A 146 -7.08 1.77 -14.53
N GLN A 147 -7.07 2.32 -13.32
CA GLN A 147 -7.99 3.37 -12.87
C GLN A 147 -9.49 2.96 -12.99
N MET A 148 -9.77 1.65 -12.92
CA MET A 148 -11.13 1.10 -12.93
C MET A 148 -11.78 1.22 -11.55
N ALA A 149 -10.98 1.23 -10.50
CA ALA A 149 -11.39 1.46 -9.13
C ALA A 149 -10.49 2.51 -8.48
N ALA A 150 -11.07 3.37 -7.69
CA ALA A 150 -10.33 4.37 -6.93
C ALA A 150 -10.94 4.49 -5.53
N PRO A 151 -10.22 4.07 -4.48
CA PRO A 151 -10.64 4.35 -3.12
C PRO A 151 -10.59 5.85 -2.83
N ASN A 152 -11.26 6.29 -1.77
CA ASN A 152 -11.17 7.69 -1.33
C ASN A 152 -9.74 8.04 -0.86
N SER A 153 -9.42 9.32 -0.83
CA SER A 153 -8.07 9.82 -0.54
C SER A 153 -7.46 9.28 0.76
N PRO A 154 -8.17 9.14 1.90
CA PRO A 154 -7.59 8.58 3.11
C PRO A 154 -7.02 7.17 2.93
N GLN A 155 -7.64 6.34 2.09
CA GLN A 155 -7.12 5.01 1.79
C GLN A 155 -5.80 5.05 1.01
N TRP A 156 -5.70 5.94 0.04
CA TRP A 156 -4.46 6.16 -0.70
C TRP A 156 -3.29 6.60 0.19
N PHE A 157 -3.56 7.41 1.24
CA PHE A 157 -2.51 7.89 2.15
C PHE A 157 -2.05 6.82 3.15
N ASN A 158 -3.00 6.07 3.72
CA ASN A 158 -2.76 5.34 4.97
C ASN A 158 -2.85 3.82 4.84
N THR A 159 -3.70 3.30 3.91
CA THR A 159 -3.95 1.87 3.85
C THR A 159 -2.68 1.11 3.49
N GLY A 160 -2.41 0.12 4.31
CA GLY A 160 -1.32 -0.83 4.10
C GLY A 160 0.06 -0.36 4.53
N LEU A 161 0.24 0.86 5.05
CA LEU A 161 1.55 1.32 5.53
C LEU A 161 2.13 0.42 6.61
N TYR A 162 1.30 -0.03 7.55
CA TYR A 162 1.73 -0.98 8.58
C TYR A 162 1.96 -2.38 8.01
N TRP A 163 1.04 -2.87 7.16
CA TRP A 163 1.16 -4.19 6.55
C TRP A 163 2.39 -4.31 5.64
N ALA A 164 2.63 -3.31 4.80
CA ALA A 164 3.70 -3.35 3.79
C ALA A 164 5.08 -2.97 4.33
N TYR A 165 5.14 -2.04 5.32
CA TYR A 165 6.39 -1.40 5.73
C TYR A 165 6.64 -1.42 7.24
N GLY A 166 5.71 -1.92 8.05
CA GLY A 166 5.80 -1.80 9.50
C GLY A 166 5.65 -0.37 10.02
N ILE A 167 5.26 0.57 9.16
CA ILE A 167 5.08 1.98 9.57
C ILE A 167 3.86 2.06 10.47
N ASN A 168 4.11 2.49 11.71
CA ASN A 168 3.08 2.70 12.71
C ASN A 168 3.10 4.16 13.19
N GLY A 169 2.00 4.61 13.79
CA GLY A 169 1.86 5.92 14.38
C GLY A 169 1.23 5.84 15.77
N PRO A 170 1.42 6.86 16.59
CA PRO A 170 0.78 6.89 17.91
C PRO A 170 -0.73 6.89 17.77
N ALA A 171 -1.39 6.26 18.73
CA ALA A 171 -2.85 6.31 18.86
C ALA A 171 -3.31 7.78 18.97
N GLN A 172 -4.40 8.11 18.28
CA GLN A 172 -4.96 9.47 18.29
C GLN A 172 -6.10 9.64 19.32
N GLY A 173 -6.22 8.69 20.23
CA GLY A 173 -7.23 8.72 21.30
C GLY A 173 -8.65 8.38 20.84
N HIS A 174 -8.81 7.82 19.64
CA HIS A 174 -10.12 7.40 19.15
C HIS A 174 -10.66 6.22 19.96
N PHE A 175 -11.93 6.26 20.28
CA PHE A 175 -12.65 5.17 20.92
C PHE A 175 -13.57 4.50 19.90
N TYR A 176 -13.71 3.20 20.02
CA TYR A 176 -14.65 2.40 19.23
C TYR A 176 -15.23 1.27 20.08
N VAL A 177 -16.34 0.72 19.64
CA VAL A 177 -16.92 -0.48 20.26
C VAL A 177 -16.33 -1.69 19.55
N ASP A 178 -15.60 -2.51 20.29
CA ASP A 178 -15.07 -3.77 19.75
C ASP A 178 -16.23 -4.70 19.39
N TYR A 179 -16.27 -5.14 18.16
CA TYR A 179 -17.40 -5.89 17.61
C TYR A 179 -17.53 -7.31 18.18
N LYS A 180 -16.49 -7.84 18.81
CA LYS A 180 -16.50 -9.17 19.43
C LYS A 180 -16.92 -9.11 20.88
N SER A 181 -16.37 -8.17 21.64
CA SER A 181 -16.65 -8.02 23.07
C SER A 181 -17.85 -7.11 23.35
N GLY A 182 -18.17 -6.19 22.44
CA GLY A 182 -19.14 -5.13 22.66
C GLY A 182 -18.66 -4.04 23.61
N GLU A 183 -17.40 -4.06 24.02
CA GLU A 183 -16.84 -3.10 24.96
C GLU A 183 -16.27 -1.86 24.28
N LEU A 184 -16.30 -0.73 24.96
CA LEU A 184 -15.68 0.50 24.52
C LEU A 184 -14.15 0.38 24.65
N THR A 185 -13.46 0.39 23.54
CA THR A 185 -12.00 0.22 23.45
C THR A 185 -11.35 1.44 22.82
N GLN A 186 -10.13 1.76 23.23
CA GLN A 186 -9.36 2.83 22.62
C GLN A 186 -8.39 2.26 21.58
N SER A 187 -8.29 2.93 20.42
CA SER A 187 -7.32 2.58 19.39
C SER A 187 -5.88 2.65 19.92
N LEU A 188 -5.09 1.62 19.64
CA LEU A 188 -3.68 1.52 20.01
C LEU A 188 -2.74 2.09 18.95
N SER A 189 -3.25 2.35 17.73
CA SER A 189 -2.47 2.82 16.59
C SER A 189 -3.30 3.79 15.75
N ALA A 190 -2.64 4.78 15.13
CA ALA A 190 -3.26 5.69 14.18
C ALA A 190 -3.81 4.98 12.94
N TYR A 191 -3.32 3.79 12.62
CA TYR A 191 -3.70 3.02 11.43
C TYR A 191 -4.72 1.92 11.71
N GLU A 192 -5.00 1.63 12.97
CA GLU A 192 -5.95 0.60 13.38
C GLU A 192 -7.39 0.92 12.96
N LEU A 193 -7.73 2.22 12.98
CA LEU A 193 -9.05 2.74 12.66
C LEU A 193 -9.10 3.55 11.36
N SER A 194 -8.05 3.54 10.57
CA SER A 194 -7.87 4.50 9.46
C SER A 194 -8.97 4.49 8.39
N LEU A 195 -9.89 3.54 8.44
CA LEU A 195 -10.91 3.37 7.41
C LEU A 195 -12.30 3.03 7.90
N ILE A 196 -12.47 2.74 9.19
CA ILE A 196 -13.78 2.32 9.72
C ILE A 196 -14.67 3.53 10.03
N HIS A 197 -14.11 4.72 10.12
CA HIS A 197 -14.80 5.91 10.63
C HIS A 197 -14.81 7.11 9.68
N ILE A 198 -14.72 6.86 8.36
CA ILE A 198 -14.95 7.92 7.38
C ILE A 198 -16.21 7.60 6.58
#